data_1fa2560b890f8d217b2b2915dbcce6fb
#
_entry.id   1fa2560b890f8d217b2b2915dbcce6fb
#
_cell.length_a   1.000
_cell.length_b   1.000
_cell.length_c   1.000
_cell.angle_alpha   90.00
_cell.angle_beta   90.00
_cell.angle_gamma   90.00
#
_symmetry.space_group_name_H-M   'P 1'
#
loop_
_entity.id
_entity.type
_entity.pdbx_description
1 polymer ?
#
loop_
_entity_poly.entity_id
_entity_poly.type
_entity_poly.pdbx_seq_one_letter_code
_entity_poly.pdbx_strand_id
1 'polypeptide(L)'
;MKVRSSMLKRLGAIAFVAVLTAGILVPSVQQASAATTTKKYAVEKVSYSKNYKLDDGTTYFSVKGKFPTIKDDSEEAEKINTALMKEKNRIIKLWKKQAAEVKQDYIDEVNAGYSSDVAFGDEIQCKITANNEKYFSVILSGYTYLGGAHGTPYRSCLTFDAKTGEKLTAAKLFGISKKRLNNKVHKLYLAKFDKNNPNDGFYPVTRKEFKEDIKNMNFNTDFYVKDNGKAVFYADPYALGPYAAGFIQVSATIK
;
A
#
# COMPACT_ATOMS: atom_id res chain seq x y z
N MET A 1 -33.05 -31.21 10.98
CA MET A 1 -34.21 -30.65 10.29
C MET A 1 -33.75 -30.09 8.95
N LYS A 2 -34.15 -30.76 7.86
CA LYS A 2 -33.74 -30.41 6.47
C LYS A 2 -34.63 -29.28 5.97
N VAL A 3 -34.06 -28.25 5.33
CA VAL A 3 -34.82 -27.37 4.43
C VAL A 3 -34.10 -27.30 3.08
N ARG A 4 -34.89 -27.59 2.07
CA ARG A 4 -34.53 -27.83 0.68
C ARG A 4 -34.35 -26.55 -0.12
N SER A 5 -33.44 -26.67 -1.10
CA SER A 5 -33.30 -25.93 -2.35
C SER A 5 -34.63 -25.70 -3.12
N SER A 6 -34.77 -24.55 -3.78
CA SER A 6 -35.48 -24.48 -5.06
C SER A 6 -34.88 -23.38 -5.95
N MET A 7 -34.31 -23.87 -7.07
CA MET A 7 -34.04 -23.10 -8.29
C MET A 7 -35.36 -22.68 -8.94
N LEU A 8 -35.41 -21.48 -9.50
CA LEU A 8 -36.31 -21.19 -10.61
C LEU A 8 -35.59 -20.40 -11.69
N LYS A 9 -35.42 -21.08 -12.83
CA LYS A 9 -35.04 -20.51 -14.12
C LYS A 9 -36.23 -19.74 -14.70
N ARG A 10 -36.01 -18.57 -15.26
CA ARG A 10 -36.90 -17.99 -16.29
C ARG A 10 -36.07 -17.45 -17.43
N LEU A 11 -36.20 -18.13 -18.59
CA LEU A 11 -35.91 -17.64 -19.92
C LEU A 11 -37.02 -16.66 -20.34
N GLY A 12 -36.68 -15.56 -20.92
CA GLY A 12 -37.59 -14.62 -21.57
C GLY A 12 -36.97 -14.10 -22.87
N ALA A 13 -37.73 -14.25 -23.91
CA ALA A 13 -37.39 -14.13 -25.32
C ALA A 13 -37.05 -12.70 -25.77
N ILE A 14 -36.17 -12.65 -26.76
CA ILE A 14 -35.68 -11.46 -27.48
C ILE A 14 -36.70 -11.12 -28.57
N ALA A 15 -37.17 -9.88 -28.61
CA ALA A 15 -37.84 -9.30 -29.73
C ALA A 15 -36.92 -8.28 -30.42
N PHE A 16 -36.56 -8.55 -31.68
CA PHE A 16 -35.87 -7.61 -32.56
C PHE A 16 -36.85 -6.55 -33.02
N VAL A 17 -36.57 -5.28 -32.77
CA VAL A 17 -37.20 -4.15 -33.46
C VAL A 17 -36.08 -3.41 -34.20
N ALA A 18 -36.12 -3.45 -35.53
CA ALA A 18 -35.29 -2.61 -36.38
C ALA A 18 -35.94 -1.22 -36.47
N VAL A 19 -35.24 -0.20 -36.03
CA VAL A 19 -35.59 1.20 -36.29
C VAL A 19 -34.46 1.83 -37.09
N LEU A 20 -34.79 2.13 -38.36
CA LEU A 20 -34.02 3.05 -39.19
C LEU A 20 -34.18 4.47 -38.65
N THR A 21 -33.10 5.13 -38.27
CA THR A 21 -33.11 6.56 -38.02
C THR A 21 -31.90 7.26 -38.63
N ALA A 22 -32.20 8.35 -39.23
CA ALA A 22 -31.37 9.30 -39.97
C ALA A 22 -30.11 9.73 -39.20
N GLY A 23 -29.05 9.99 -39.98
CA GLY A 23 -27.77 10.47 -39.52
C GLY A 23 -27.86 11.79 -38.80
N ILE A 24 -27.43 11.80 -37.52
CA ILE A 24 -27.02 13.00 -36.79
C ILE A 24 -25.49 12.93 -36.72
N LEU A 25 -24.84 13.87 -37.39
CA LEU A 25 -23.41 14.16 -37.24
C LEU A 25 -23.17 14.61 -35.79
N VAL A 26 -22.74 13.66 -34.96
CA VAL A 26 -22.21 13.98 -33.65
C VAL A 26 -20.76 14.42 -33.83
N PRO A 27 -20.36 15.62 -33.39
CA PRO A 27 -18.95 16.00 -33.45
C PRO A 27 -18.15 14.99 -32.63
N SER A 28 -17.11 14.42 -33.26
CA SER A 28 -16.18 13.52 -32.61
C SER A 28 -15.56 14.22 -31.41
N VAL A 29 -15.99 13.86 -30.20
CA VAL A 29 -15.25 14.16 -28.98
C VAL A 29 -13.93 13.40 -29.12
N GLN A 30 -12.89 14.16 -29.43
CA GLN A 30 -11.52 13.67 -29.41
C GLN A 30 -11.27 13.14 -27.99
N GLN A 31 -11.37 11.84 -27.81
CA GLN A 31 -10.90 11.16 -26.59
C GLN A 31 -9.43 11.56 -26.44
N ALA A 32 -9.15 12.38 -25.44
CA ALA A 32 -7.78 12.67 -25.06
C ALA A 32 -7.10 11.32 -24.80
N SER A 33 -6.25 10.93 -25.74
CA SER A 33 -5.40 9.75 -25.61
C SER A 33 -4.62 9.91 -24.31
N ALA A 34 -4.90 9.07 -23.33
CA ALA A 34 -4.08 8.99 -22.13
C ALA A 34 -2.66 8.69 -22.63
N ALA A 35 -1.76 9.66 -22.47
CA ALA A 35 -0.37 9.52 -22.86
C ALA A 35 0.15 8.24 -22.20
N THR A 36 0.49 7.24 -22.99
CA THR A 36 1.07 6.00 -22.50
C THR A 36 2.43 6.37 -21.93
N THR A 37 2.53 6.49 -20.62
CA THR A 37 3.79 6.82 -19.96
C THR A 37 4.74 5.64 -20.18
N THR A 38 5.77 5.85 -21.02
CA THR A 38 6.79 4.84 -21.26
C THR A 38 7.46 4.49 -19.94
N LYS A 39 7.50 3.21 -19.59
CA LYS A 39 8.19 2.73 -18.38
C LYS A 39 9.69 2.85 -18.59
N LYS A 40 10.38 3.52 -17.68
CA LYS A 40 11.83 3.69 -17.77
C LYS A 40 12.57 2.37 -17.51
N TYR A 41 12.16 1.61 -16.50
CA TYR A 41 12.85 0.40 -16.08
C TYR A 41 12.01 -0.86 -16.27
N ALA A 42 12.65 -1.94 -16.72
CA ALA A 42 12.11 -3.29 -16.59
C ALA A 42 12.26 -3.75 -15.13
N VAL A 43 11.16 -4.18 -14.51
CA VAL A 43 11.15 -4.56 -13.09
C VAL A 43 10.75 -6.02 -12.93
N GLU A 44 11.60 -6.78 -12.26
CA GLU A 44 11.30 -8.14 -11.81
C GLU A 44 10.87 -8.14 -10.34
N LYS A 45 10.07 -9.13 -9.93
CA LYS A 45 9.69 -9.37 -8.54
C LYS A 45 10.35 -10.64 -8.04
N VAL A 46 11.32 -10.51 -7.15
CA VAL A 46 12.03 -11.62 -6.53
C VAL A 46 11.27 -12.07 -5.30
N SER A 47 10.92 -13.36 -5.26
CA SER A 47 10.21 -13.97 -4.13
C SER A 47 11.19 -14.36 -3.01
N TYR A 48 10.72 -14.27 -1.78
CA TYR A 48 11.37 -14.80 -0.58
C TYR A 48 10.32 -15.48 0.29
N SER A 49 10.64 -16.64 0.84
CA SER A 49 9.78 -17.30 1.84
C SER A 49 10.62 -18.06 2.85
N LYS A 50 10.12 -18.15 4.09
CA LYS A 50 10.72 -18.93 5.14
C LYS A 50 9.68 -19.34 6.18
N ASN A 51 9.72 -20.61 6.59
CA ASN A 51 8.96 -21.14 7.72
C ASN A 51 9.88 -21.31 8.93
N TYR A 52 9.44 -20.86 10.09
CA TYR A 52 10.06 -21.08 11.38
C TYR A 52 9.25 -22.16 12.11
N LYS A 53 9.95 -23.20 12.61
CA LYS A 53 9.33 -24.40 13.12
C LYS A 53 9.68 -24.63 14.58
N LEU A 54 8.76 -25.26 15.32
CA LEU A 54 9.00 -25.89 16.61
C LEU A 54 9.81 -27.17 16.42
N ASP A 55 10.24 -27.79 17.52
CA ASP A 55 11.06 -28.99 17.51
C ASP A 55 10.30 -30.22 16.99
N ASP A 56 8.98 -30.22 17.09
CA ASP A 56 8.09 -31.26 16.52
C ASP A 56 7.79 -31.06 15.01
N GLY A 57 8.36 -30.04 14.39
CA GLY A 57 8.16 -29.71 12.97
C GLY A 57 6.98 -28.78 12.67
N THR A 58 6.15 -28.44 13.66
CA THR A 58 5.03 -27.50 13.51
C THR A 58 5.53 -26.12 13.12
N THR A 59 4.97 -25.54 12.06
CA THR A 59 5.28 -24.17 11.65
C THR A 59 4.52 -23.20 12.55
N TYR A 60 5.24 -22.39 13.34
CA TYR A 60 4.66 -21.38 14.20
C TYR A 60 4.69 -19.98 13.61
N PHE A 61 5.65 -19.70 12.71
CA PHE A 61 5.74 -18.41 12.03
C PHE A 61 6.16 -18.58 10.58
N SER A 62 5.41 -18.00 9.65
CA SER A 62 5.66 -18.11 8.22
C SER A 62 5.80 -16.73 7.59
N VAL A 63 6.82 -16.51 6.78
CA VAL A 63 7.00 -15.24 6.06
C VAL A 63 7.13 -15.47 4.56
N LYS A 64 6.52 -14.58 3.80
CA LYS A 64 6.65 -14.55 2.34
C LYS A 64 6.67 -13.11 1.84
N GLY A 65 7.44 -12.84 0.81
CA GLY A 65 7.55 -11.51 0.25
C GLY A 65 7.91 -11.51 -1.23
N LYS A 66 7.41 -10.50 -1.94
CA LYS A 66 7.82 -10.17 -3.31
C LYS A 66 8.50 -8.79 -3.29
N PHE A 67 9.75 -8.76 -3.69
CA PHE A 67 10.60 -7.57 -3.67
C PHE A 67 10.98 -7.16 -5.09
N PRO A 68 10.96 -5.87 -5.43
CA PRO A 68 11.30 -5.43 -6.78
C PRO A 68 12.81 -5.41 -7.00
N THR A 69 13.22 -5.71 -8.22
CA THR A 69 14.58 -5.54 -8.74
C THR A 69 14.49 -4.95 -10.13
N ILE A 70 15.26 -3.92 -10.43
CA ILE A 70 15.38 -3.33 -11.77
C ILE A 70 16.36 -4.16 -12.59
N LYS A 71 15.96 -4.52 -13.80
CA LYS A 71 16.79 -5.21 -14.81
C LYS A 71 17.36 -4.17 -15.77
N ASP A 72 18.38 -3.50 -15.34
CA ASP A 72 19.08 -2.45 -16.06
C ASP A 72 20.46 -2.29 -15.44
N ASP A 73 21.50 -2.10 -16.25
CA ASP A 73 22.90 -2.04 -15.82
C ASP A 73 23.40 -0.58 -15.68
N SER A 74 22.50 0.40 -15.73
CA SER A 74 22.85 1.80 -15.52
C SER A 74 23.24 2.06 -14.06
N GLU A 75 24.10 3.06 -13.85
CA GLU A 75 24.53 3.47 -12.51
C GLU A 75 23.36 3.87 -11.61
N GLU A 76 22.33 4.50 -12.18
CA GLU A 76 21.10 4.87 -11.47
C GLU A 76 20.32 3.63 -11.02
N ALA A 77 20.20 2.63 -11.89
CA ALA A 77 19.51 1.38 -11.56
C ALA A 77 20.26 0.60 -10.47
N GLU A 78 21.59 0.59 -10.50
CA GLU A 78 22.42 -0.02 -9.46
C GLU A 78 22.22 0.67 -8.10
N LYS A 79 22.20 2.00 -8.05
CA LYS A 79 21.91 2.76 -6.82
C LYS A 79 20.51 2.44 -6.27
N ILE A 80 19.51 2.39 -7.15
CA ILE A 80 18.14 2.03 -6.76
C ILE A 80 18.11 0.59 -6.23
N ASN A 81 18.69 -0.38 -6.94
CA ASN A 81 18.72 -1.79 -6.53
C ASN A 81 19.45 -1.98 -5.20
N THR A 82 20.54 -1.26 -4.96
CA THR A 82 21.24 -1.27 -3.67
C THR A 82 20.33 -0.82 -2.53
N ALA A 83 19.55 0.24 -2.74
CA ALA A 83 18.61 0.72 -1.72
C ALA A 83 17.41 -0.24 -1.53
N LEU A 84 16.89 -0.86 -2.61
CA LEU A 84 15.83 -1.89 -2.55
C LEU A 84 16.32 -3.13 -1.81
N MET A 85 17.53 -3.59 -2.09
CA MET A 85 18.16 -4.73 -1.40
C MET A 85 18.38 -4.44 0.09
N LYS A 86 18.84 -3.25 0.43
CA LYS A 86 18.99 -2.81 1.83
C LYS A 86 17.66 -2.88 2.57
N GLU A 87 16.58 -2.42 1.96
CA GLU A 87 15.24 -2.49 2.55
C GLU A 87 14.75 -3.93 2.68
N LYS A 88 14.90 -4.76 1.65
CA LYS A 88 14.60 -6.21 1.72
C LYS A 88 15.34 -6.87 2.89
N ASN A 89 16.64 -6.63 3.03
CA ASN A 89 17.45 -7.22 4.10
C ASN A 89 17.03 -6.72 5.48
N ARG A 90 16.64 -5.45 5.61
CA ARG A 90 16.06 -4.89 6.84
C ARG A 90 14.78 -5.62 7.23
N ILE A 91 13.89 -5.86 6.28
CA ILE A 91 12.63 -6.57 6.50
C ILE A 91 12.89 -8.03 6.90
N ILE A 92 13.77 -8.74 6.20
CA ILE A 92 14.13 -10.13 6.54
C ILE A 92 14.72 -10.22 7.96
N LYS A 93 15.54 -9.23 8.36
CA LYS A 93 16.07 -9.15 9.72
C LYS A 93 14.97 -8.93 10.76
N LEU A 94 13.98 -8.08 10.46
CA LEU A 94 12.81 -7.88 11.32
C LEU A 94 11.99 -9.16 11.46
N TRP A 95 11.72 -9.88 10.37
CA TRP A 95 11.02 -11.16 10.39
C TRP A 95 11.74 -12.20 11.25
N LYS A 96 13.07 -12.29 11.13
CA LYS A 96 13.88 -13.19 11.98
C LYS A 96 13.75 -12.84 13.47
N LYS A 97 13.79 -11.56 13.80
CA LYS A 97 13.63 -11.07 15.17
C LYS A 97 12.23 -11.38 15.68
N GLN A 98 11.21 -11.06 14.93
CA GLN A 98 9.81 -11.30 15.24
C GLN A 98 9.52 -12.77 15.48
N ALA A 99 10.02 -13.67 14.60
CA ALA A 99 9.89 -15.12 14.78
C ALA A 99 10.44 -15.58 16.13
N ALA A 100 11.57 -15.02 16.59
CA ALA A 100 12.12 -15.37 17.90
C ALA A 100 11.28 -14.85 19.07
N GLU A 101 10.69 -13.67 18.91
CA GLU A 101 9.87 -13.01 19.94
C GLU A 101 8.50 -13.67 20.12
N VAL A 102 7.86 -14.11 19.02
CA VAL A 102 6.49 -14.65 19.06
C VAL A 102 6.41 -16.17 19.28
N LYS A 103 7.53 -16.86 19.40
CA LYS A 103 7.55 -18.33 19.55
C LYS A 103 6.75 -18.77 20.78
N GLN A 104 6.96 -18.12 21.91
CA GLN A 104 6.28 -18.47 23.15
C GLN A 104 4.80 -18.09 23.10
N ASP A 105 4.48 -16.92 22.58
CA ASP A 105 3.08 -16.48 22.44
C ASP A 105 2.26 -17.47 21.61
N TYR A 106 2.83 -17.99 20.52
CA TYR A 106 2.19 -19.02 19.71
C TYR A 106 1.94 -20.32 20.51
N ILE A 107 2.93 -20.79 21.27
CA ILE A 107 2.79 -21.98 22.12
C ILE A 107 1.69 -21.77 23.16
N ASP A 108 1.64 -20.60 23.78
CA ASP A 108 0.66 -20.26 24.80
C ASP A 108 -0.76 -20.19 24.23
N GLU A 109 -0.94 -19.63 23.03
CA GLU A 109 -2.24 -19.63 22.31
C GLU A 109 -2.72 -21.07 21.99
N VAL A 110 -1.82 -21.93 21.50
CA VAL A 110 -2.14 -23.33 21.21
C VAL A 110 -2.55 -24.07 22.48
N ASN A 111 -1.80 -23.90 23.58
CA ASN A 111 -2.09 -24.53 24.86
C ASN A 111 -3.41 -24.04 25.50
N ALA A 112 -3.80 -22.79 25.22
CA ALA A 112 -5.06 -22.22 25.65
C ALA A 112 -6.26 -22.67 24.80
N GLY A 113 -6.03 -23.52 23.77
CA GLY A 113 -7.07 -24.03 22.87
C GLY A 113 -7.52 -23.03 21.81
N TYR A 114 -6.78 -21.92 21.62
CA TYR A 114 -6.95 -21.04 20.48
C TYR A 114 -6.33 -21.71 19.24
N SER A 115 -6.96 -21.52 18.08
CA SER A 115 -6.69 -22.26 16.84
C SER A 115 -5.21 -22.50 16.54
N SER A 116 -4.80 -23.77 16.58
CA SER A 116 -3.48 -24.26 16.15
C SER A 116 -3.29 -24.29 14.63
N ASP A 117 -4.34 -24.04 13.86
CA ASP A 117 -4.35 -24.30 12.41
C ASP A 117 -3.79 -23.12 11.59
N VAL A 118 -3.58 -21.97 12.21
CA VAL A 118 -3.06 -20.76 11.54
C VAL A 118 -1.74 -20.34 12.18
N ALA A 119 -0.63 -20.61 11.51
CA ALA A 119 0.67 -20.07 11.92
C ALA A 119 0.64 -18.55 11.92
N PHE A 120 1.33 -17.94 12.90
CA PHE A 120 1.66 -16.53 12.83
C PHE A 120 2.44 -16.22 11.56
N GLY A 121 2.42 -15.01 11.08
CA GLY A 121 3.13 -14.73 9.85
C GLY A 121 3.16 -13.28 9.42
N ASP A 122 3.92 -13.06 8.37
CA ASP A 122 4.02 -11.76 7.71
C ASP A 122 4.10 -11.97 6.19
N GLU A 123 3.33 -11.19 5.46
CA GLU A 123 3.36 -11.22 4.00
C GLU A 123 3.63 -9.83 3.44
N ILE A 124 4.54 -9.72 2.47
CA ILE A 124 4.81 -8.48 1.73
C ILE A 124 4.53 -8.65 0.24
N GLN A 125 3.80 -7.70 -0.32
CA GLN A 125 3.62 -7.51 -1.75
C GLN A 125 4.23 -6.17 -2.19
N CYS A 126 4.84 -6.13 -3.38
CA CYS A 126 5.33 -4.89 -3.93
C CYS A 126 4.42 -4.35 -5.05
N LYS A 127 4.24 -3.04 -5.07
CA LYS A 127 3.54 -2.31 -6.12
C LYS A 127 4.40 -1.15 -6.60
N ILE A 128 4.72 -1.12 -7.89
CA ILE A 128 5.35 0.04 -8.53
C ILE A 128 4.26 1.10 -8.75
N THR A 129 4.47 2.30 -8.25
CA THR A 129 3.51 3.42 -8.28
C THR A 129 3.93 4.55 -9.21
N ALA A 130 5.22 4.64 -9.51
CA ALA A 130 5.78 5.43 -10.59
C ALA A 130 7.00 4.72 -11.19
N ASN A 131 7.11 4.74 -12.51
CA ASN A 131 8.24 4.20 -13.26
C ASN A 131 8.38 4.96 -14.59
N ASN A 132 8.89 6.17 -14.51
CA ASN A 132 8.99 7.11 -15.63
C ASN A 132 10.34 7.86 -15.57
N GLU A 133 10.58 8.76 -16.52
CA GLU A 133 11.84 9.51 -16.64
C GLU A 133 12.18 10.40 -15.45
N LYS A 134 11.22 10.68 -14.55
CA LYS A 134 11.43 11.54 -13.38
C LYS A 134 11.56 10.73 -12.09
N TYR A 135 10.74 9.69 -11.94
CA TYR A 135 10.60 9.00 -10.66
C TYR A 135 10.50 7.48 -10.84
N PHE A 136 11.15 6.76 -9.94
CA PHE A 136 10.85 5.37 -9.64
C PHE A 136 10.32 5.30 -8.21
N SER A 137 9.10 4.79 -8.03
CA SER A 137 8.45 4.74 -6.72
C SER A 137 7.77 3.41 -6.49
N VAL A 138 7.99 2.83 -5.31
CA VAL A 138 7.47 1.51 -4.93
C VAL A 138 6.86 1.54 -3.53
N ILE A 139 5.77 0.81 -3.36
CA ILE A 139 5.17 0.46 -2.07
C ILE A 139 5.46 -1.02 -1.82
N LEU A 140 6.04 -1.32 -0.66
CA LEU A 140 6.05 -2.64 -0.06
C LEU A 140 4.91 -2.67 0.95
N SER A 141 3.80 -3.31 0.60
CA SER A 141 2.63 -3.46 1.48
C SER A 141 2.74 -4.77 2.22
N GLY A 142 2.80 -4.69 3.54
CA GLY A 142 2.88 -5.84 4.42
C GLY A 142 1.60 -6.06 5.21
N TYR A 143 1.45 -7.29 5.69
CA TYR A 143 0.39 -7.70 6.60
C TYR A 143 0.95 -8.71 7.59
N THR A 144 0.99 -8.33 8.86
CA THR A 144 1.48 -9.18 9.95
C THR A 144 0.31 -9.74 10.74
N TYR A 145 0.27 -11.06 10.93
CA TYR A 145 -0.68 -11.76 11.81
C TYR A 145 0.07 -12.44 12.96
N LEU A 146 -0.27 -12.10 14.17
CA LEU A 146 0.33 -12.64 15.40
C LEU A 146 -0.75 -13.11 16.38
N GLY A 147 -1.78 -13.76 15.84
CA GLY A 147 -2.94 -14.20 16.63
C GLY A 147 -4.05 -13.14 16.71
N GLY A 148 -5.13 -13.52 17.39
CA GLY A 148 -6.29 -12.66 17.58
C GLY A 148 -7.20 -12.56 16.35
N ALA A 149 -8.10 -11.56 16.36
CA ALA A 149 -9.18 -11.42 15.38
C ALA A 149 -8.71 -11.04 13.97
N HIS A 150 -7.59 -10.32 13.83
CA HIS A 150 -7.04 -9.89 12.55
C HIS A 150 -5.57 -9.47 12.69
N GLY A 151 -4.84 -9.48 11.58
CA GLY A 151 -3.48 -8.93 11.53
C GLY A 151 -3.45 -7.42 11.30
N THR A 152 -2.25 -6.89 11.23
CA THR A 152 -1.97 -5.46 11.08
C THR A 152 -1.33 -5.17 9.72
N PRO A 153 -1.98 -4.41 8.84
CA PRO A 153 -1.36 -3.96 7.61
C PRO A 153 -0.37 -2.83 7.87
N TYR A 154 0.73 -2.81 7.11
CA TYR A 154 1.74 -1.76 7.15
C TYR A 154 2.31 -1.46 5.76
N ARG A 155 3.08 -0.37 5.63
CA ARG A 155 3.74 0.00 4.39
C ARG A 155 5.17 0.45 4.62
N SER A 156 6.04 0.11 3.65
CA SER A 156 7.32 0.75 3.46
C SER A 156 7.36 1.30 2.04
N CYS A 157 7.61 2.60 1.90
CA CYS A 157 7.63 3.27 0.61
C CYS A 157 9.03 3.79 0.29
N LEU A 158 9.46 3.56 -0.96
CA LEU A 158 10.70 4.09 -1.46
C LEU A 158 10.43 4.85 -2.76
N THR A 159 10.94 6.06 -2.83
CA THR A 159 10.87 6.91 -4.03
C THR A 159 12.27 7.37 -4.39
N PHE A 160 12.58 7.34 -5.67
CA PHE A 160 13.89 7.69 -6.22
C PHE A 160 13.74 8.70 -7.35
N ASP A 161 14.73 9.56 -7.49
CA ASP A 161 14.96 10.29 -8.73
C ASP A 161 15.44 9.28 -9.79
N ALA A 162 14.71 9.18 -10.89
CA ALA A 162 15.00 8.18 -11.91
C ALA A 162 16.21 8.54 -12.79
N LYS A 163 16.72 9.80 -12.71
CA LYS A 163 17.90 10.24 -13.45
C LYS A 163 19.21 10.05 -12.69
N THR A 164 19.15 10.04 -11.38
CA THR A 164 20.34 9.97 -10.53
C THR A 164 20.42 8.70 -9.68
N GLY A 165 19.29 7.96 -9.56
CA GLY A 165 19.15 6.81 -8.67
C GLY A 165 19.06 7.18 -7.19
N GLU A 166 19.10 8.47 -6.82
CA GLU A 166 19.06 8.91 -5.43
C GLU A 166 17.71 8.67 -4.78
N LYS A 167 17.72 8.13 -3.56
CA LYS A 167 16.50 8.03 -2.75
C LYS A 167 16.02 9.42 -2.32
N LEU A 168 14.77 9.71 -2.60
CA LEU A 168 14.11 10.98 -2.28
C LEU A 168 13.34 10.89 -0.96
N THR A 169 13.49 11.93 -0.14
CA THR A 169 12.53 12.27 0.91
C THR A 169 11.48 13.23 0.32
N ALA A 170 10.32 13.32 0.96
CA ALA A 170 9.29 14.24 0.46
C ALA A 170 9.76 15.72 0.49
N ALA A 171 10.56 16.11 1.46
CA ALA A 171 11.14 17.45 1.52
C ALA A 171 12.05 17.73 0.31
N LYS A 172 12.93 16.79 -0.07
CA LYS A 172 13.76 16.87 -1.28
C LYS A 172 12.89 16.91 -2.55
N LEU A 173 11.88 16.03 -2.64
CA LEU A 173 10.96 15.94 -3.77
C LEU A 173 10.23 17.27 -4.06
N PHE A 174 9.84 17.99 -3.01
CA PHE A 174 9.17 19.30 -3.15
C PHE A 174 10.12 20.51 -3.14
N GLY A 175 11.42 20.32 -2.95
CA GLY A 175 12.40 21.40 -2.86
C GLY A 175 12.14 22.36 -1.68
N ILE A 176 11.62 21.84 -0.55
CA ILE A 176 11.25 22.65 0.62
C ILE A 176 11.79 22.05 1.92
N SER A 177 11.88 22.85 2.97
CA SER A 177 12.28 22.34 4.29
C SER A 177 11.23 21.37 4.87
N LYS A 178 11.67 20.44 5.74
CA LYS A 178 10.79 19.50 6.44
C LYS A 178 9.65 20.21 7.19
N LYS A 179 9.92 21.37 7.79
CA LYS A 179 8.89 22.18 8.47
C LYS A 179 7.81 22.67 7.50
N ARG A 180 8.21 23.17 6.31
CA ARG A 180 7.27 23.61 5.27
C ARG A 180 6.48 22.43 4.70
N LEU A 181 7.12 21.28 4.52
CA LEU A 181 6.45 20.05 4.11
C LEU A 181 5.36 19.66 5.10
N ASN A 182 5.71 19.54 6.39
CA ASN A 182 4.75 19.18 7.43
C ASN A 182 3.56 20.14 7.43
N ASN A 183 3.79 21.45 7.40
CA ASN A 183 2.72 22.43 7.34
C ASN A 183 1.82 22.25 6.09
N LYS A 184 2.41 21.90 4.94
CA LYS A 184 1.65 21.63 3.70
C LYS A 184 0.76 20.38 3.87
N VAL A 185 1.33 19.28 4.36
CA VAL A 185 0.62 18.02 4.51
C VAL A 185 -0.43 18.09 5.62
N HIS A 186 -0.12 18.75 6.74
CA HIS A 186 -1.11 19.01 7.80
C HIS A 186 -2.34 19.75 7.27
N LYS A 187 -2.15 20.79 6.44
CA LYS A 187 -3.28 21.50 5.81
C LYS A 187 -4.14 20.58 4.94
N LEU A 188 -3.53 19.63 4.22
CA LEU A 188 -4.27 18.68 3.40
C LEU A 188 -5.10 17.71 4.27
N TYR A 189 -4.52 17.20 5.36
CA TYR A 189 -5.23 16.33 6.30
C TYR A 189 -6.37 17.08 7.00
N LEU A 190 -6.13 18.31 7.48
CA LEU A 190 -7.16 19.13 8.08
C LEU A 190 -8.30 19.43 7.10
N ALA A 191 -7.98 19.76 5.85
CA ALA A 191 -9.00 20.01 4.82
C ALA A 191 -9.80 18.73 4.49
N LYS A 192 -9.16 17.54 4.55
CA LYS A 192 -9.87 16.26 4.40
C LYS A 192 -10.76 15.99 5.61
N PHE A 193 -10.27 16.21 6.82
CA PHE A 193 -11.04 16.06 8.06
C PHE A 193 -12.26 16.97 8.10
N ASP A 194 -12.09 18.27 7.75
CA ASP A 194 -13.17 19.26 7.75
C ASP A 194 -14.28 18.96 6.72
N LYS A 195 -13.96 18.23 5.63
CA LYS A 195 -14.92 17.84 4.59
C LYS A 195 -15.69 16.56 4.91
N ASN A 196 -15.11 15.70 5.73
CA ASN A 196 -15.70 14.42 6.03
C ASN A 196 -16.71 14.56 7.18
N ASN A 197 -17.86 13.94 6.98
CA ASN A 197 -18.82 13.70 8.06
C ASN A 197 -18.15 12.78 9.09
N PRO A 198 -18.47 12.87 10.41
CA PRO A 198 -17.86 12.04 11.46
C PRO A 198 -17.83 10.53 11.20
N ASN A 199 -18.54 10.04 10.19
CA ASN A 199 -18.60 8.62 9.81
C ASN A 199 -17.64 8.21 8.67
N ASP A 200 -16.81 9.11 8.14
CA ASP A 200 -16.00 8.84 6.92
C ASP A 200 -14.57 8.39 7.23
N GLY A 201 -14.39 7.50 8.20
CA GLY A 201 -13.13 6.81 8.44
C GLY A 201 -12.16 7.49 9.40
N PHE A 202 -12.47 8.68 9.95
CA PHE A 202 -11.73 9.29 11.04
C PHE A 202 -12.32 8.91 12.40
N TYR A 203 -11.49 8.99 13.47
CA TYR A 203 -12.03 8.95 14.82
C TYR A 203 -12.94 10.17 15.07
N PRO A 204 -13.98 10.04 15.93
CA PRO A 204 -14.86 11.14 16.29
C PRO A 204 -14.21 12.07 17.32
N VAL A 205 -13.12 12.75 16.88
CA VAL A 205 -12.34 13.68 17.70
C VAL A 205 -12.61 15.12 17.29
N THR A 206 -12.31 16.06 18.16
CA THR A 206 -12.36 17.49 17.81
C THR A 206 -11.26 17.84 16.80
N ARG A 207 -11.45 18.91 16.04
CA ARG A 207 -10.43 19.43 15.12
C ARG A 207 -9.11 19.77 15.83
N LYS A 208 -9.15 20.16 17.11
CA LYS A 208 -7.97 20.44 17.92
C LYS A 208 -7.18 19.16 18.20
N GLU A 209 -7.86 18.11 18.66
CA GLU A 209 -7.26 16.80 18.91
C GLU A 209 -6.68 16.21 17.62
N PHE A 210 -7.44 16.21 16.52
CA PHE A 210 -6.96 15.77 15.21
C PHE A 210 -5.67 16.49 14.76
N LYS A 211 -5.58 17.81 15.04
CA LYS A 211 -4.38 18.60 14.76
C LYS A 211 -3.16 18.15 15.57
N GLU A 212 -3.36 17.72 16.80
CA GLU A 212 -2.28 17.15 17.62
C GLU A 212 -1.87 15.75 17.11
N ASP A 213 -2.83 14.91 16.72
CA ASP A 213 -2.56 13.56 16.21
C ASP A 213 -1.66 13.60 14.97
N ILE A 214 -1.96 14.48 14.00
CA ILE A 214 -1.14 14.60 12.78
C ILE A 214 0.23 15.21 13.00
N LYS A 215 0.48 15.86 14.13
CA LYS A 215 1.71 16.60 14.42
C LYS A 215 2.94 15.70 14.54
N ASN A 216 2.74 14.49 15.06
CA ASN A 216 3.79 13.51 15.30
C ASN A 216 4.06 12.58 14.09
N MET A 217 3.32 12.73 13.00
CA MET A 217 3.48 11.89 11.81
C MET A 217 4.72 12.28 10.99
N ASN A 218 5.39 11.27 10.43
CA ASN A 218 6.61 11.49 9.64
C ASN A 218 6.33 11.53 8.13
N PHE A 219 5.69 12.55 7.66
CA PHE A 219 5.36 12.72 6.23
C PHE A 219 6.58 12.85 5.30
N ASN A 220 7.78 12.93 5.85
CA ASN A 220 9.01 12.99 5.03
C ASN A 220 9.41 11.63 4.45
N THR A 221 8.92 10.52 5.05
CA THR A 221 9.17 9.13 4.61
C THR A 221 7.88 8.38 4.25
N ASP A 222 6.75 8.75 4.87
CA ASP A 222 5.48 8.04 4.74
C ASP A 222 4.70 8.58 3.53
N PHE A 223 5.31 8.41 2.36
CA PHE A 223 4.76 8.85 1.08
C PHE A 223 5.24 7.97 -0.08
N TYR A 224 4.52 8.04 -1.18
CA TYR A 224 4.91 7.49 -2.48
C TYR A 224 4.49 8.43 -3.60
N VAL A 225 5.11 8.27 -4.78
CA VAL A 225 4.78 9.05 -5.99
C VAL A 225 3.98 8.19 -6.96
N LYS A 226 3.01 8.79 -7.64
CA LYS A 226 2.27 8.20 -8.75
C LYS A 226 2.79 8.71 -10.09
N ASP A 227 2.60 7.93 -11.17
CA ASP A 227 2.99 8.32 -12.53
C ASP A 227 2.40 9.66 -12.98
N ASN A 228 1.26 10.06 -12.43
CA ASN A 228 0.61 11.34 -12.74
C ASN A 228 1.24 12.55 -12.00
N GLY A 229 2.42 12.42 -11.43
CA GLY A 229 3.14 13.51 -10.76
C GLY A 229 2.56 13.93 -9.40
N LYS A 230 1.76 13.07 -8.75
CA LYS A 230 1.26 13.33 -7.40
C LYS A 230 2.05 12.55 -6.37
N ALA A 231 2.48 13.22 -5.31
CA ALA A 231 2.92 12.58 -4.08
C ALA A 231 1.70 12.27 -3.20
N VAL A 232 1.61 11.06 -2.69
CA VAL A 232 0.56 10.60 -1.80
C VAL A 232 1.18 10.34 -0.44
N PHE A 233 0.68 11.01 0.59
CA PHE A 233 1.04 10.84 1.99
C PHE A 233 0.00 9.96 2.66
N TYR A 234 0.41 9.09 3.58
CA TYR A 234 -0.51 8.20 4.25
C TYR A 234 -0.29 8.17 5.77
N ALA A 235 -1.37 7.91 6.47
CA ALA A 235 -1.40 7.55 7.87
C ALA A 235 -1.70 6.05 7.97
N ASP A 236 -1.00 5.34 8.84
CA ASP A 236 -1.24 3.92 9.07
C ASP A 236 -2.62 3.66 9.69
N PRO A 237 -3.17 2.46 9.56
CA PRO A 237 -4.36 2.06 10.29
C PRO A 237 -4.22 2.36 11.79
N TYR A 238 -5.29 2.76 12.42
CA TYR A 238 -5.38 3.23 13.81
C TYR A 238 -4.71 4.59 14.11
N ALA A 239 -3.91 5.16 13.21
CA ALA A 239 -3.28 6.45 13.48
C ALA A 239 -4.27 7.62 13.51
N LEU A 240 -5.27 7.62 12.63
CA LEU A 240 -6.26 8.70 12.50
C LEU A 240 -7.71 8.21 12.45
N GLY A 241 -7.92 6.91 12.41
CA GLY A 241 -9.24 6.28 12.29
C GLY A 241 -9.19 4.80 12.64
N PRO A 242 -10.35 4.12 12.75
CA PRO A 242 -10.44 2.70 13.08
C PRO A 242 -9.79 1.83 11.99
N TYR A 243 -9.53 0.56 12.31
CA TYR A 243 -8.96 -0.43 11.39
C TYR A 243 -9.65 -0.45 10.02
N ALA A 244 -10.98 -0.40 10.01
CA ALA A 244 -11.79 -0.42 8.78
C ALA A 244 -11.53 0.77 7.84
N ALA A 245 -11.00 1.89 8.34
CA ALA A 245 -10.62 3.04 7.52
C ALA A 245 -9.34 2.77 6.70
N GLY A 246 -8.56 1.76 7.07
CA GLY A 246 -7.30 1.43 6.42
C GLY A 246 -6.29 2.59 6.46
N PHE A 247 -5.53 2.73 5.38
CA PHE A 247 -4.57 3.84 5.23
C PHE A 247 -5.28 5.13 4.82
N ILE A 248 -5.37 6.10 5.71
CA ILE A 248 -5.96 7.40 5.38
C ILE A 248 -4.93 8.24 4.60
N GLN A 249 -5.32 8.71 3.40
CA GLN A 249 -4.39 9.31 2.44
C GLN A 249 -4.81 10.71 2.02
N VAL A 250 -3.79 11.55 1.78
CA VAL A 250 -3.92 12.85 1.11
C VAL A 250 -2.87 12.95 0.00
N SER A 251 -3.07 13.83 -0.98
CA SER A 251 -2.13 13.98 -2.09
C SER A 251 -1.83 15.42 -2.41
N ALA A 252 -0.62 15.66 -2.93
CA ALA A 252 -0.18 16.94 -3.45
C ALA A 252 0.50 16.77 -4.81
N THR A 253 0.27 17.72 -5.72
CA THR A 253 0.99 17.77 -7.00
C THR A 253 2.43 18.21 -6.76
N ILE A 254 3.38 17.50 -7.37
CA ILE A 254 4.79 17.84 -7.42
C ILE A 254 4.93 18.89 -8.55
N LYS A 255 5.52 20.03 -8.26
CA LYS A 255 5.74 21.10 -9.24
C LYS A 255 7.01 20.85 -10.05
#